data_1213bd8f83193e307146468b73277d09
#
_entry.id   1213bd8f83193e307146468b73277d09
#
_cell.length_a   1.000
_cell.length_b   1.000
_cell.length_c   1.000
_cell.angle_alpha   90.00
_cell.angle_beta   90.00
_cell.angle_gamma   90.00
#
_symmetry.space_group_name_H-M   'P 1'
#
loop_
_entity.id
_entity.type
_entity.pdbx_description
1 polymer ?
#
loop_
_entity_poly.entity_id
_entity_poly.type
_entity_poly.pdbx_seq_one_letter_code
_entity_poly.pdbx_strand_id
1 'polypeptide(L)'
;MPTMVRTFKSYLTIFDVLHASLSPKFNRNMAFSAGEGAGRSGSFFFNSHDQKFIIKTMTSRELKLYLKILPQLSEHHLNVPHSLLAKIFGVFTVKMRKTAPVHLMLMENVLRPKNRENLKYIFDLKGSIVDRKVKGKIKASTTLKDVNFLKHAE
;
A
#
# COMPACT_ATOMS: atom_id res chain seq x y z
N MET A 1 -18.77 -14.59 -24.46
CA MET A 1 -19.21 -14.10 -23.13
C MET A 1 -18.78 -15.05 -21.99
N PRO A 2 -17.50 -15.17 -21.66
CA PRO A 2 -17.09 -15.85 -20.41
C PRO A 2 -16.36 -14.95 -19.41
N THR A 3 -16.18 -13.67 -19.71
CA THR A 3 -15.33 -12.77 -18.90
C THR A 3 -16.03 -12.23 -17.64
N MET A 4 -17.35 -12.07 -17.66
CA MET A 4 -18.08 -11.46 -16.55
C MET A 4 -18.20 -12.38 -15.31
N VAL A 5 -18.34 -13.68 -15.50
CA VAL A 5 -18.52 -14.65 -14.39
C VAL A 5 -17.23 -14.90 -13.60
N ARG A 6 -16.07 -14.86 -14.27
CA ARG A 6 -14.77 -14.98 -13.57
C ARG A 6 -14.47 -13.77 -12.71
N THR A 7 -14.84 -12.59 -13.16
CA THR A 7 -14.66 -11.35 -12.40
C THR A 7 -15.51 -11.34 -11.12
N PHE A 8 -16.74 -11.80 -11.17
CA PHE A 8 -17.61 -11.85 -9.99
C PHE A 8 -17.12 -12.82 -8.90
N LYS A 9 -16.62 -14.00 -9.26
CA LYS A 9 -16.04 -14.95 -8.29
C LYS A 9 -14.78 -14.40 -7.62
N SER A 10 -13.94 -13.66 -8.36
CA SER A 10 -12.75 -13.03 -7.78
C SER A 10 -13.08 -11.88 -6.83
N TYR A 11 -14.15 -11.13 -7.08
CA TYR A 11 -14.60 -10.06 -6.18
C TYR A 11 -15.17 -10.60 -4.86
N LEU A 12 -15.95 -11.69 -4.88
CA LEU A 12 -16.46 -12.33 -3.66
C LEU A 12 -15.30 -12.82 -2.78
N THR A 13 -14.29 -13.48 -3.34
CA THR A 13 -13.13 -13.96 -2.60
C THR A 13 -12.30 -12.81 -2.01
N ILE A 14 -12.13 -11.70 -2.77
CA ILE A 14 -11.45 -10.50 -2.27
C ILE A 14 -12.27 -9.86 -1.14
N PHE A 15 -13.59 -9.78 -1.28
CA PHE A 15 -14.46 -9.21 -0.26
C PHE A 15 -14.40 -10.00 1.04
N ASP A 16 -14.42 -11.33 0.99
CA ASP A 16 -14.30 -12.21 2.16
C ASP A 16 -12.96 -12.03 2.86
N VAL A 17 -11.86 -11.95 2.10
CA VAL A 17 -10.52 -11.70 2.65
C VAL A 17 -10.43 -10.31 3.29
N LEU A 18 -10.99 -9.29 2.64
CA LEU A 18 -11.03 -7.92 3.18
C LEU A 18 -11.88 -7.87 4.45
N HIS A 19 -13.04 -8.52 4.46
CA HIS A 19 -13.92 -8.58 5.62
C HIS A 19 -13.24 -9.26 6.80
N ALA A 20 -12.58 -10.39 6.59
CA ALA A 20 -11.82 -11.08 7.63
C ALA A 20 -10.66 -10.22 8.17
N SER A 21 -9.87 -9.60 7.28
CA SER A 21 -8.68 -8.81 7.66
C SER A 21 -9.02 -7.47 8.31
N LEU A 22 -10.18 -6.87 7.98
CA LEU A 22 -10.61 -5.57 8.48
C LEU A 22 -11.75 -5.66 9.51
N SER A 23 -12.15 -6.87 9.91
CA SER A 23 -13.24 -7.08 10.86
C SER A 23 -12.98 -6.35 12.19
N PRO A 24 -13.97 -5.59 12.70
CA PRO A 24 -13.87 -4.92 14.00
C PRO A 24 -13.59 -5.86 15.17
N LYS A 25 -14.02 -7.12 15.09
CA LYS A 25 -13.79 -8.12 16.15
C LYS A 25 -12.31 -8.37 16.40
N PHE A 26 -11.50 -8.38 15.34
CA PHE A 26 -10.05 -8.63 15.44
C PHE A 26 -9.23 -7.35 15.63
N ASN A 27 -9.78 -6.20 15.22
CA ASN A 27 -9.07 -4.91 15.27
C ASN A 27 -9.38 -4.09 16.53
N ARG A 28 -10.34 -4.50 17.38
CA ARG A 28 -10.73 -3.75 18.59
C ARG A 28 -9.63 -3.60 19.63
N ASN A 29 -8.75 -4.58 19.75
CA ASN A 29 -7.71 -4.62 20.78
C ASN A 29 -6.30 -4.34 20.24
N MET A 30 -6.16 -4.20 18.92
CA MET A 30 -4.91 -3.77 18.32
C MET A 30 -5.02 -2.26 18.09
N ALA A 31 -4.36 -1.48 18.93
CA ALA A 31 -3.99 -0.13 18.54
C ALA A 31 -3.34 -0.26 17.16
N PHE A 32 -3.99 0.30 16.14
CA PHE A 32 -3.37 0.41 14.84
C PHE A 32 -2.01 1.07 15.07
N SER A 33 -0.92 0.33 14.89
CA SER A 33 0.37 0.98 14.86
C SER A 33 0.32 1.87 13.62
N ALA A 34 -0.08 3.13 13.85
CA ALA A 34 0.17 4.19 12.93
C ALA A 34 1.69 4.24 12.85
N GLY A 35 2.26 3.52 11.89
CA GLY A 35 3.60 3.80 11.50
C GLY A 35 3.57 5.26 11.09
N GLU A 36 4.20 6.14 11.86
CA GLU A 36 4.61 7.41 11.32
C GLU A 36 5.41 7.06 10.08
N GLY A 37 4.69 6.96 8.96
CA GLY A 37 5.32 6.93 7.66
C GLY A 37 6.07 8.24 7.58
N ALA A 38 7.35 8.17 7.91
CA ALA A 38 8.30 9.28 7.85
C ALA A 38 8.45 9.81 6.42
N GLY A 39 7.38 9.80 5.65
CA GLY A 39 7.27 10.49 4.38
C GLY A 39 6.82 11.91 4.65
N ARG A 40 7.51 12.89 4.08
CA ARG A 40 7.16 14.32 4.05
C ARG A 40 5.71 14.63 3.62
N SER A 41 4.89 13.62 3.33
CA SER A 41 3.52 13.77 2.84
C SER A 41 2.49 14.02 3.93
N GLY A 42 2.82 13.85 5.21
CA GLY A 42 1.86 13.95 6.32
C GLY A 42 0.75 12.89 6.26
N SER A 43 0.91 11.83 5.48
CA SER A 43 -0.06 10.74 5.40
C SER A 43 0.08 9.79 6.57
N PHE A 44 -1.05 9.32 7.11
CA PHE A 44 -1.09 8.25 8.09
C PHE A 44 -1.24 6.90 7.41
N PHE A 45 -0.60 5.89 7.98
CA PHE A 45 -0.65 4.51 7.52
C PHE A 45 -1.14 3.61 8.64
N PHE A 46 -2.11 2.75 8.32
CA PHE A 46 -2.67 1.76 9.24
C PHE A 46 -2.55 0.39 8.61
N ASN A 47 -2.07 -0.59 9.37
CA ASN A 47 -2.02 -1.98 8.91
C ASN A 47 -3.29 -2.73 9.35
N SER A 48 -3.77 -3.67 8.54
CA SER A 48 -4.75 -4.65 9.01
C SER A 48 -4.13 -5.53 10.11
N HIS A 49 -4.96 -6.15 10.97
CA HIS A 49 -4.47 -6.97 12.08
C HIS A 49 -3.57 -8.12 11.60
N ASP A 50 -3.85 -8.67 10.44
CA ASP A 50 -3.07 -9.75 9.80
C ASP A 50 -1.95 -9.22 8.89
N GLN A 51 -1.75 -7.91 8.85
CA GLN A 51 -0.74 -7.20 8.06
C GLN A 51 -0.80 -7.44 6.54
N LYS A 52 -1.92 -7.93 6.01
CA LYS A 52 -2.08 -8.12 4.55
C LYS A 52 -2.32 -6.82 3.82
N PHE A 53 -2.97 -5.87 4.48
CA PHE A 53 -3.40 -4.61 3.88
C PHE A 53 -2.85 -3.41 4.64
N ILE A 54 -2.65 -2.34 3.89
CA ILE A 54 -2.33 -1.01 4.39
C ILE A 54 -3.47 -0.08 4.01
N ILE A 55 -3.95 0.70 4.97
CA ILE A 55 -4.84 1.84 4.73
C ILE A 55 -3.98 3.10 4.83
N LYS A 56 -3.94 3.89 3.76
CA LYS A 56 -3.22 5.17 3.70
C LYS A 56 -4.21 6.32 3.59
N THR A 57 -4.02 7.38 4.37
CA THR A 57 -4.76 8.63 4.14
C THR A 57 -4.25 9.34 2.89
N MET A 58 -5.14 10.01 2.18
CA MET A 58 -4.84 10.75 0.95
C MET A 58 -5.33 12.19 1.05
N THR A 59 -4.60 13.08 0.41
CA THR A 59 -5.10 14.42 0.12
C THR A 59 -6.13 14.40 -1.02
N SER A 60 -6.97 15.43 -1.11
CA SER A 60 -7.91 15.56 -2.24
C SER A 60 -7.19 15.65 -3.59
N ARG A 61 -5.94 16.17 -3.63
CA ARG A 61 -5.11 16.21 -4.83
C ARG A 61 -4.64 14.83 -5.25
N GLU A 62 -4.19 14.01 -4.31
CA GLU A 62 -3.80 12.61 -4.55
C GLU A 62 -5.00 11.80 -5.04
N LEU A 63 -6.17 11.96 -4.42
CA LEU A 63 -7.39 11.30 -4.85
C LEU A 63 -7.74 11.64 -6.32
N LYS A 64 -7.73 12.94 -6.66
CA LYS A 64 -8.01 13.38 -8.05
C LYS A 64 -7.01 12.77 -9.05
N LEU A 65 -5.73 12.76 -8.71
CA LEU A 65 -4.69 12.16 -9.56
C LEU A 65 -4.92 10.65 -9.70
N TYR A 66 -5.18 9.96 -8.60
CA TYR A 66 -5.45 8.52 -8.62
C TYR A 66 -6.64 8.17 -9.51
N LEU A 67 -7.77 8.88 -9.37
CA LEU A 67 -8.95 8.66 -10.21
C LEU A 67 -8.66 8.88 -11.70
N LYS A 68 -7.77 9.82 -12.03
CA LYS A 68 -7.34 10.08 -13.43
C LYS A 68 -6.53 8.91 -14.02
N ILE A 69 -5.68 8.27 -13.23
CA ILE A 69 -4.82 7.17 -13.70
C ILE A 69 -5.46 5.77 -13.51
N LEU A 70 -6.60 5.70 -12.81
CA LEU A 70 -7.25 4.44 -12.48
C LEU A 70 -7.54 3.54 -13.70
N PRO A 71 -8.01 4.05 -14.86
CA PRO A 71 -8.24 3.20 -16.03
C PRO A 71 -6.97 2.49 -16.50
N GLN A 72 -5.87 3.24 -16.66
CA GLN A 72 -4.58 2.68 -17.09
C GLN A 72 -3.99 1.72 -16.06
N LEU A 73 -4.13 2.04 -14.77
CA LEU A 73 -3.67 1.17 -13.68
C LEU A 73 -4.46 -0.15 -13.66
N SER A 74 -5.77 -0.10 -13.88
CA SER A 74 -6.63 -1.29 -13.95
C SER A 74 -6.26 -2.16 -15.14
N GLU A 75 -6.08 -1.56 -16.32
CA GLU A 75 -5.61 -2.25 -17.52
C GLU A 75 -4.24 -2.90 -17.31
N HIS A 76 -3.30 -2.18 -16.69
CA HIS A 76 -1.99 -2.71 -16.34
C HIS A 76 -2.10 -3.98 -15.49
N HIS A 77 -2.88 -3.96 -14.41
CA HIS A 77 -3.03 -5.12 -13.54
C HIS A 77 -3.75 -6.31 -14.19
N LEU A 78 -4.62 -6.05 -15.17
CA LEU A 78 -5.25 -7.11 -15.96
C LEU A 78 -4.27 -7.76 -16.93
N ASN A 79 -3.43 -6.96 -17.58
CA ASN A 79 -2.51 -7.41 -18.62
C ASN A 79 -1.16 -7.91 -18.06
N VAL A 80 -0.78 -7.51 -16.85
CA VAL A 80 0.48 -7.87 -16.19
C VAL A 80 0.22 -8.55 -14.85
N PRO A 81 -0.11 -9.86 -14.84
CA PRO A 81 -0.45 -10.60 -13.60
C PRO A 81 0.67 -10.60 -12.55
N HIS A 82 1.92 -10.48 -12.98
CA HIS A 82 3.13 -10.47 -12.13
C HIS A 82 3.67 -9.06 -11.90
N SER A 83 2.83 -8.04 -12.01
CA SER A 83 3.21 -6.66 -11.72
C SER A 83 3.76 -6.53 -10.29
N LEU A 84 4.86 -5.78 -10.14
CA LEU A 84 5.45 -5.43 -8.85
C LEU A 84 4.79 -4.20 -8.21
N LEU A 85 3.83 -3.58 -8.89
CA LEU A 85 3.04 -2.50 -8.31
C LEU A 85 2.10 -3.06 -7.25
N ALA A 86 2.05 -2.42 -6.08
CA ALA A 86 1.10 -2.78 -5.04
C ALA A 86 -0.34 -2.70 -5.56
N LYS A 87 -1.13 -3.74 -5.33
CA LYS A 87 -2.54 -3.75 -5.70
C LYS A 87 -3.33 -2.80 -4.82
N ILE A 88 -4.17 -1.99 -5.45
CA ILE A 88 -5.09 -1.09 -4.76
C ILE A 88 -6.49 -1.71 -4.83
N PHE A 89 -7.08 -1.99 -3.67
CA PHE A 89 -8.37 -2.66 -3.55
C PHE A 89 -9.54 -1.70 -3.48
N GLY A 90 -9.27 -0.43 -3.17
CA GLY A 90 -10.30 0.58 -3.15
C GLY A 90 -9.82 1.92 -2.62
N VAL A 91 -10.61 2.95 -2.93
CA VAL A 91 -10.44 4.31 -2.41
C VAL A 91 -11.78 4.75 -1.84
N PHE A 92 -11.76 5.29 -0.65
CA PHE A 92 -12.95 5.62 0.12
C PHE A 92 -12.89 7.06 0.61
N THR A 93 -14.04 7.69 0.74
CA THR A 93 -14.15 8.99 1.41
C THR A 93 -15.06 8.83 2.63
N VAL A 94 -14.49 9.02 3.80
CA VAL A 94 -15.22 9.01 5.06
C VAL A 94 -15.66 10.43 5.38
N LYS A 95 -16.97 10.62 5.54
CA LYS A 95 -17.56 11.90 5.95
C LYS A 95 -18.13 11.72 7.34
N MET A 96 -17.67 12.51 8.27
CA MET A 96 -18.21 12.57 9.63
C MET A 96 -18.82 13.94 9.89
N ARG A 97 -19.81 13.98 10.78
CA ARG A 97 -20.47 15.23 11.14
C ARG A 97 -19.47 16.20 11.77
N LYS A 98 -19.41 17.43 11.29
CA LYS A 98 -18.53 18.51 11.78
C LYS A 98 -17.03 18.33 11.54
N THR A 99 -16.61 17.41 10.66
CA THR A 99 -15.19 17.24 10.30
C THR A 99 -15.00 17.31 8.79
N ALA A 100 -13.78 17.65 8.37
CA ALA A 100 -13.42 17.57 6.96
C ALA A 100 -13.45 16.10 6.48
N PRO A 101 -13.83 15.85 5.22
CA PRO A 101 -13.78 14.52 4.64
C PRO A 101 -12.36 13.95 4.66
N VAL A 102 -12.22 12.69 5.03
CA VAL A 102 -10.95 11.96 4.99
C VAL A 102 -10.98 10.97 3.84
N HIS A 103 -10.01 11.06 2.95
CA HIS A 103 -9.84 10.10 1.86
C HIS A 103 -8.87 9.00 2.27
N LEU A 104 -9.23 7.76 2.00
CA LEU A 104 -8.49 6.57 2.38
C LEU A 104 -8.25 5.71 1.14
N MET A 105 -7.04 5.16 1.02
CA MET A 105 -6.68 4.16 0.03
C MET A 105 -6.39 2.85 0.75
N LEU A 106 -7.02 1.77 0.33
CA LEU A 106 -6.76 0.41 0.78
C LEU A 106 -5.88 -0.29 -0.24
N MET A 107 -4.69 -0.73 0.18
CA MET A 107 -3.69 -1.30 -0.70
C MET A 107 -3.05 -2.56 -0.11
N GLU A 108 -2.42 -3.35 -0.95
CA GLU A 108 -1.63 -4.51 -0.55
C GLU A 108 -0.40 -4.08 0.28
N ASN A 109 -0.11 -4.85 1.32
CA ASN A 109 1.14 -4.71 2.05
C ASN A 109 2.24 -5.55 1.39
N VAL A 110 2.95 -4.95 0.46
CA VAL A 110 4.07 -5.60 -0.27
C VAL A 110 5.26 -5.95 0.64
N LEU A 111 5.35 -5.37 1.84
CA LEU A 111 6.38 -5.66 2.83
C LEU A 111 6.04 -6.85 3.72
N ARG A 112 5.00 -7.62 3.38
CA ARG A 112 4.64 -8.87 4.04
C ARG A 112 5.06 -10.08 3.19
N PRO A 113 6.35 -10.38 3.08
CA PRO A 113 6.77 -11.62 2.43
C PRO A 113 6.34 -12.82 3.29
N LYS A 114 5.98 -13.91 2.63
CA LYS A 114 5.66 -15.18 3.32
C LYS A 114 6.85 -15.66 4.18
N ASN A 115 8.07 -15.35 3.74
CA ASN A 115 9.33 -15.68 4.41
C ASN A 115 10.12 -14.39 4.67
N ARG A 116 9.87 -13.75 5.81
CA ARG A 116 10.56 -12.50 6.22
C ARG A 116 12.07 -12.66 6.35
N GLU A 117 12.54 -13.85 6.65
CA GLU A 117 13.95 -14.21 6.73
C GLU A 117 14.70 -14.06 5.40
N ASN A 118 13.97 -14.13 4.27
CA ASN A 118 14.54 -13.93 2.94
C ASN A 118 14.60 -12.44 2.53
N LEU A 119 14.06 -11.55 3.34
CA LEU A 119 14.07 -10.12 3.07
C LEU A 119 15.40 -9.51 3.52
N LYS A 120 16.34 -9.34 2.59
CA LYS A 120 17.66 -8.77 2.88
C LYS A 120 17.66 -7.25 2.95
N TYR A 121 16.92 -6.60 2.07
CA TYR A 121 16.88 -5.14 1.93
C TYR A 121 15.47 -4.64 1.66
N ILE A 122 15.18 -3.44 2.16
CA ILE A 122 13.96 -2.68 1.88
C ILE A 122 14.37 -1.37 1.22
N PHE A 123 13.77 -1.03 0.07
CA PHE A 123 14.04 0.20 -0.65
C PHE A 123 12.77 1.03 -0.82
N ASP A 124 12.86 2.34 -0.53
CA ASP A 124 11.90 3.36 -0.96
C ASP A 124 12.47 4.07 -2.17
N LEU A 125 12.06 3.67 -3.38
CA LEU A 125 12.54 4.22 -4.64
C LEU A 125 11.59 5.32 -5.14
N LYS A 126 12.15 6.46 -5.52
CA LYS A 126 11.40 7.61 -6.07
C LYS A 126 11.89 8.05 -7.46
N GLY A 127 12.86 7.35 -8.04
CA GLY A 127 13.45 7.73 -9.32
C GLY A 127 14.25 9.05 -9.26
N SER A 128 14.85 9.36 -8.10
CA SER A 128 15.64 10.58 -7.87
C SER A 128 16.90 10.24 -7.11
N ILE A 129 17.96 11.06 -7.29
CA ILE A 129 19.21 10.97 -6.52
C ILE A 129 19.35 12.08 -5.48
N VAL A 130 18.53 13.13 -5.56
CA VAL A 130 18.60 14.30 -4.65
C VAL A 130 18.08 13.91 -3.27
N ASP A 131 18.93 13.98 -2.25
CA ASP A 131 18.66 13.59 -0.86
C ASP A 131 18.16 12.13 -0.72
N ARG A 132 18.56 11.27 -1.65
CA ARG A 132 18.12 9.87 -1.74
C ARG A 132 19.21 8.88 -1.36
N LYS A 133 20.01 9.20 -0.33
CA LYS A 133 21.03 8.30 0.25
C LYS A 133 20.87 8.19 1.75
N VAL A 134 20.74 6.99 2.27
CA VAL A 134 20.86 6.70 3.70
C VAL A 134 22.35 6.59 4.03
N LYS A 135 22.79 7.35 5.04
CA LYS A 135 24.17 7.38 5.55
C LYS A 135 24.22 6.67 6.91
N GLY A 136 25.41 6.21 7.29
CA GLY A 136 25.66 5.58 8.60
C GLY A 136 25.41 4.07 8.61
N LYS A 137 25.24 3.49 9.81
CA LYS A 137 25.14 2.04 10.01
C LYS A 137 23.76 1.53 9.50
N ILE A 138 23.77 0.69 8.49
CA ILE A 138 22.57 0.07 7.91
C ILE A 138 22.21 -1.16 8.72
N LYS A 139 20.98 -1.20 9.24
CA LYS A 139 20.38 -2.37 9.90
C LYS A 139 19.46 -3.10 8.92
N ALA A 140 19.13 -4.37 9.18
CA ALA A 140 18.20 -5.13 8.35
C ALA A 140 16.80 -4.47 8.19
N SER A 141 16.37 -3.70 9.20
CA SER A 141 15.11 -2.94 9.17
C SER A 141 15.22 -1.56 8.52
N THR A 142 16.42 -1.14 8.07
CA THR A 142 16.63 0.19 7.50
C THR A 142 16.04 0.25 6.10
N THR A 143 15.11 1.16 5.87
CA THR A 143 14.62 1.46 4.53
C THR A 143 15.66 2.26 3.76
N LEU A 144 16.24 1.66 2.75
CA LEU A 144 17.23 2.25 1.86
C LEU A 144 16.56 3.10 0.77
N LYS A 145 17.34 3.85 0.03
CA LYS A 145 16.87 4.79 -0.98
C LYS A 145 17.60 4.57 -2.32
N ASP A 146 17.23 5.36 -3.33
CA ASP A 146 17.69 5.21 -4.71
C ASP A 146 19.20 5.09 -4.84
N VAL A 147 19.98 5.98 -4.21
CA VAL A 147 21.46 5.94 -4.30
C VAL A 147 22.05 4.70 -3.62
N ASN A 148 21.38 4.17 -2.58
CA ASN A 148 21.79 2.91 -1.97
C ASN A 148 21.49 1.73 -2.91
N PHE A 149 20.35 1.77 -3.61
CA PHE A 149 19.96 0.73 -4.58
C PHE A 149 20.96 0.64 -5.73
N LEU A 150 21.34 1.79 -6.33
CA LEU A 150 22.31 1.82 -7.42
C LEU A 150 23.65 1.19 -7.03
N LYS A 151 24.09 1.39 -5.79
CA LYS A 151 25.34 0.78 -5.28
C LYS A 151 25.25 -0.71 -4.98
N HIS A 152 24.07 -1.26 -4.89
CA HIS A 152 23.85 -2.71 -4.73
C HIS A 152 23.65 -3.43 -6.06
N ALA A 153 23.40 -2.69 -7.14
CA ALA A 153 23.19 -3.21 -8.48
C ALA A 153 24.52 -3.32 -9.29
N GLU A 154 25.61 -2.72 -8.77
CA GLU A 154 26.99 -2.89 -9.24
C GLU A 154 27.64 -4.11 -8.57
#